data_a9eb60f8c0beedb6488e5a652f1e4bbc
#
_entry.id   a9eb60f8c0beedb6488e5a652f1e4bbc
#
_cell.length_a   1.000
_cell.length_b   1.000
_cell.length_c   1.000
_cell.angle_alpha   90.00
_cell.angle_beta   90.00
_cell.angle_gamma   90.00
#
_symmetry.space_group_name_H-M   'P 1'
#
loop_
_entity.id
_entity.type
_entity.pdbx_description
1 polymer ?
#
loop_
_entity_poly.entity_id
_entity_poly.type
_entity_poly.pdbx_seq_one_letter_code
_entity_poly.pdbx_strand_id
1 'polypeptide(L)'
;MSLKTVKIEKVTKEKRYFTNFGILKKFNIFLDFILIFFNFFALNYLFFGVLKLFKKIEESENFNGFLVNFFKKLFFDFSTINNNFILQIQFYILIFTIFIFILFSIYIFFIKNYAKKLNLLSSAGLEKYKFKYLKNGILFKIKKGEELKLEDFKDNKLQNIIHIFNLQKDVVVKRVKNNSIFIKNVNFKSKNLELKDLKKGFIYLGIGLKNDDIYIKLTDLTHYLIVGQSGAGKSVLQNVLIASFLKNLDNLYLFLVDLKGGVEFYQYFRFKNVEVVTSVNNLFNLTTRLIQIMEKRYKFMLEKGIKNWNGKPVVVMIDEYASIADQADLLEKDERKKLHNNLKTLLAKSRAAGIKFFIATQKATADAIDTTLRENLQTKILMRTVSRDAQRVVVGGKEILEELGVEPANFKKGRFIFYSDAVLDLVQSPFCKDDFYKNFENEDNLKNKKAYFEKKDNEVEESKKFEIIEQKDNKLDLFIAKRKELYKKATKLRNKEIQKKLRLIKKRQEEEKETCKEILEELADNLSNAKSV
;
A
#
# COMPACT_ATOMS: atom_id res chain seq x y z
N MET A 1 29.64 -5.10 -4.06
CA MET A 1 28.76 -5.53 -5.16
C MET A 1 27.72 -4.46 -5.37
N SER A 2 27.79 -3.73 -6.47
CA SER A 2 26.92 -2.59 -6.75
C SER A 2 25.52 -3.09 -7.07
N LEU A 3 24.56 -2.69 -6.25
CA LEU A 3 23.12 -2.81 -6.53
C LEU A 3 22.85 -2.16 -7.90
N LYS A 4 22.32 -2.96 -8.83
CA LYS A 4 21.83 -2.46 -10.12
C LYS A 4 20.76 -1.41 -9.83
N THR A 5 21.14 -0.15 -9.91
CA THR A 5 20.21 0.96 -9.99
C THR A 5 19.27 0.69 -11.15
N VAL A 6 18.01 0.50 -10.85
CA VAL A 6 16.94 0.52 -11.86
C VAL A 6 17.13 1.82 -12.64
N LYS A 7 17.55 1.71 -13.90
CA LYS A 7 17.58 2.83 -14.84
C LYS A 7 16.17 3.41 -14.89
N ILE A 8 15.97 4.50 -14.19
CA ILE A 8 14.82 5.36 -14.44
C ILE A 8 15.05 5.90 -15.84
N GLU A 9 14.23 5.46 -16.77
CA GLU A 9 14.19 5.97 -18.13
C GLU A 9 14.37 7.48 -18.11
N LYS A 10 15.27 7.95 -18.98
CA LYS A 10 15.51 9.36 -19.23
C LYS A 10 14.18 10.08 -19.31
N VAL A 11 13.87 10.85 -18.29
CA VAL A 11 12.82 11.87 -18.40
C VAL A 11 13.33 12.82 -19.46
N THR A 12 12.85 12.61 -20.67
CA THR A 12 13.10 13.45 -21.84
C THR A 12 12.85 14.90 -21.48
N LYS A 13 13.71 15.75 -21.98
CA LYS A 13 13.68 17.22 -21.88
C LYS A 13 12.28 17.75 -22.16
N GLU A 14 11.46 17.91 -21.15
CA GLU A 14 10.21 18.64 -21.31
C GLU A 14 10.11 19.78 -20.30
N LYS A 15 10.16 20.95 -20.90
CA LYS A 15 9.62 22.25 -20.49
C LYS A 15 10.19 22.89 -19.21
N ARG A 16 10.91 23.98 -19.44
CA ARG A 16 11.44 24.96 -18.49
C ARG A 16 10.43 25.34 -17.41
N TYR A 17 10.83 25.19 -16.17
CA TYR A 17 10.01 25.34 -15.01
C TYR A 17 9.93 26.77 -14.50
N PHE A 18 8.74 27.15 -14.05
CA PHE A 18 8.48 28.39 -13.35
C PHE A 18 9.26 28.44 -12.03
N THR A 19 10.25 29.28 -11.93
CA THR A 19 10.79 29.76 -10.65
C THR A 19 9.92 30.90 -10.16
N ASN A 20 9.83 31.16 -8.84
CA ASN A 20 8.98 32.23 -8.27
C ASN A 20 9.25 33.60 -8.93
N PHE A 21 10.50 33.88 -9.30
CA PHE A 21 10.90 35.09 -10.02
C PHE A 21 10.49 35.06 -11.51
N GLY A 22 10.53 33.88 -12.13
CA GLY A 22 10.10 33.69 -13.51
C GLY A 22 8.58 33.74 -13.70
N ILE A 23 7.79 33.47 -12.67
CA ILE A 23 6.32 33.59 -12.70
C ILE A 23 5.91 35.05 -12.73
N LEU A 24 6.49 35.91 -11.84
CA LEU A 24 6.22 37.34 -11.82
C LEU A 24 6.65 38.02 -13.13
N LYS A 25 7.84 37.69 -13.65
CA LYS A 25 8.33 38.25 -14.92
C LYS A 25 7.47 37.82 -16.11
N LYS A 26 7.01 36.57 -16.14
CA LYS A 26 6.08 36.10 -17.17
C LYS A 26 4.67 36.64 -17.01
N PHE A 27 4.25 36.93 -15.77
CA PHE A 27 2.99 37.60 -15.47
C PHE A 27 2.97 39.02 -16.05
N ASN A 28 4.05 39.80 -15.84
CA ASN A 28 4.18 41.15 -16.43
C ASN A 28 4.19 41.07 -17.95
N ILE A 29 4.98 40.20 -18.57
CA ILE A 29 5.01 40.02 -20.03
C ILE A 29 3.63 39.63 -20.56
N PHE A 30 2.87 38.82 -19.84
CA PHE A 30 1.53 38.44 -20.26
C PHE A 30 0.50 39.55 -20.04
N LEU A 31 0.66 40.36 -19.00
CA LEU A 31 -0.14 41.60 -18.80
C LEU A 31 0.11 42.60 -19.93
N ASP A 32 1.37 42.81 -20.27
CA ASP A 32 1.76 43.66 -21.40
C ASP A 32 1.17 43.16 -22.71
N PHE A 33 1.19 41.84 -22.94
CA PHE A 33 0.58 41.24 -24.13
C PHE A 33 -0.95 41.44 -24.16
N ILE A 34 -1.63 41.37 -23.04
CA ILE A 34 -3.06 41.63 -22.90
C ILE A 34 -3.36 43.11 -23.18
N LEU A 35 -2.56 44.00 -22.60
CA LEU A 35 -2.72 45.44 -22.81
C LEU A 35 -2.55 45.81 -24.29
N ILE A 36 -1.54 45.23 -24.94
CA ILE A 36 -1.32 45.36 -26.38
C ILE A 36 -2.51 44.80 -27.16
N PHE A 37 -3.04 43.66 -26.76
CA PHE A 37 -4.16 43.01 -27.42
C PHE A 37 -5.48 43.81 -27.26
N PHE A 38 -5.74 44.33 -26.04
CA PHE A 38 -6.92 45.23 -25.82
C PHE A 38 -6.80 46.52 -26.61
N ASN A 39 -5.60 47.11 -26.70
CA ASN A 39 -5.36 48.28 -27.53
C ASN A 39 -5.57 47.97 -29.00
N PHE A 40 -5.09 46.82 -29.47
CA PHE A 40 -5.31 46.38 -30.86
C PHE A 40 -6.80 46.14 -31.15
N PHE A 41 -7.54 45.57 -30.20
CA PHE A 41 -8.99 45.36 -30.32
C PHE A 41 -9.75 46.68 -30.32
N ALA A 42 -9.43 47.59 -29.43
CA ALA A 42 -10.03 48.94 -29.38
C ALA A 42 -9.76 49.71 -30.69
N LEU A 43 -8.52 49.62 -31.18
CA LEU A 43 -8.13 50.24 -32.46
C LEU A 43 -8.90 49.65 -33.65
N ASN A 44 -9.06 48.32 -33.68
CA ASN A 44 -9.86 47.66 -34.72
C ASN A 44 -11.34 48.03 -34.63
N TYR A 45 -11.92 48.12 -33.43
CA TYR A 45 -13.30 48.51 -33.24
C TYR A 45 -13.53 49.97 -33.70
N LEU A 46 -12.59 50.85 -33.36
CA LEU A 46 -12.57 52.25 -33.79
C LEU A 46 -12.41 52.35 -35.30
N PHE A 47 -11.50 51.55 -35.87
CA PHE A 47 -11.26 51.50 -37.32
C PHE A 47 -12.52 51.04 -38.09
N PHE A 48 -13.19 49.97 -37.64
CA PHE A 48 -14.43 49.49 -38.23
C PHE A 48 -15.61 50.48 -37.99
N GLY A 49 -15.62 51.18 -36.86
CA GLY A 49 -16.56 52.24 -36.57
C GLY A 49 -16.40 53.40 -37.56
N VAL A 50 -15.16 53.81 -37.79
CA VAL A 50 -14.81 54.85 -38.78
C VAL A 50 -15.17 54.41 -40.20
N LEU A 51 -14.86 53.16 -40.56
CA LEU A 51 -15.25 52.59 -41.87
C LEU A 51 -16.76 52.62 -42.06
N LYS A 52 -17.55 52.29 -41.06
CA LYS A 52 -19.01 52.30 -41.11
C LYS A 52 -19.56 53.71 -41.23
N LEU A 53 -18.91 54.67 -40.60
CA LEU A 53 -19.23 56.08 -40.68
C LEU A 53 -18.94 56.64 -42.11
N PHE A 54 -17.75 56.28 -42.64
CA PHE A 54 -17.39 56.67 -44.03
C PHE A 54 -18.34 56.08 -45.03
N LYS A 55 -18.75 54.81 -44.94
CA LYS A 55 -19.75 54.22 -45.84
C LYS A 55 -21.08 54.92 -45.73
N LYS A 56 -21.54 55.32 -44.56
CA LYS A 56 -22.77 56.09 -44.37
C LYS A 56 -22.68 57.52 -44.94
N ILE A 57 -21.48 58.11 -44.88
CA ILE A 57 -21.20 59.43 -45.51
C ILE A 57 -21.16 59.32 -47.06
N GLU A 58 -20.62 58.23 -47.61
CA GLU A 58 -20.55 57.95 -49.03
C GLU A 58 -21.97 57.75 -49.64
N GLU A 59 -22.88 57.15 -48.88
CA GLU A 59 -24.27 56.91 -49.20
C GLU A 59 -25.12 58.21 -49.09
N SER A 60 -24.61 59.30 -48.49
CA SER A 60 -25.30 60.58 -48.38
C SER A 60 -24.89 61.52 -49.52
N GLU A 61 -25.82 61.88 -50.37
CA GLU A 61 -25.61 62.71 -51.60
C GLU A 61 -25.03 64.10 -51.37
N ASN A 62 -24.75 64.54 -50.10
CA ASN A 62 -24.43 65.93 -49.78
C ASN A 62 -22.95 66.17 -49.33
N PHE A 63 -22.02 65.28 -49.66
CA PHE A 63 -20.63 65.49 -49.21
C PHE A 63 -19.70 65.77 -50.40
N ASN A 64 -18.87 66.86 -50.29
CA ASN A 64 -17.92 67.27 -51.32
C ASN A 64 -17.01 66.11 -51.73
N GLY A 65 -17.09 65.73 -53.03
CA GLY A 65 -16.44 64.61 -53.65
C GLY A 65 -14.91 64.56 -53.55
N PHE A 66 -14.25 65.63 -53.09
CA PHE A 66 -12.81 65.72 -52.96
C PHE A 66 -12.29 64.86 -51.75
N LEU A 67 -12.92 64.98 -50.63
CA LEU A 67 -12.52 64.21 -49.41
C LEU A 67 -12.82 62.72 -49.56
N VAL A 68 -13.98 62.40 -50.16
CA VAL A 68 -14.34 60.98 -50.41
C VAL A 68 -13.37 60.36 -51.43
N ASN A 69 -12.99 61.08 -52.47
CA ASN A 69 -12.02 60.60 -53.47
C ASN A 69 -10.60 60.51 -52.91
N PHE A 70 -10.19 61.39 -51.94
CA PHE A 70 -8.92 61.30 -51.25
C PHE A 70 -8.84 60.06 -50.38
N PHE A 71 -9.88 59.77 -49.62
CA PHE A 71 -9.92 58.59 -48.75
C PHE A 71 -10.10 57.30 -49.58
N LYS A 72 -10.85 57.27 -50.66
CA LYS A 72 -10.88 56.13 -51.61
C LYS A 72 -9.51 55.81 -52.18
N LYS A 73 -8.71 56.82 -52.48
CA LYS A 73 -7.36 56.65 -53.03
C LYS A 73 -6.34 56.20 -51.95
N LEU A 74 -6.60 56.53 -50.66
CA LEU A 74 -5.70 56.21 -49.54
C LEU A 74 -5.99 54.86 -48.91
N PHE A 75 -7.27 54.45 -48.85
CA PHE A 75 -7.66 53.32 -47.98
C PHE A 75 -8.45 52.20 -48.68
N PHE A 76 -8.77 52.19 -49.88
CA PHE A 76 -9.66 51.25 -50.57
C PHE A 76 -11.06 51.76 -50.88
N ASP A 77 -11.65 51.14 -51.84
CA ASP A 77 -13.03 51.44 -52.29
C ASP A 77 -14.03 50.77 -51.32
N PHE A 78 -14.62 51.55 -50.41
CA PHE A 78 -15.53 51.09 -49.40
C PHE A 78 -16.88 50.58 -49.91
N SER A 79 -17.25 50.96 -51.17
CA SER A 79 -18.51 50.53 -51.80
C SER A 79 -18.57 49.00 -51.99
N THR A 80 -17.42 48.38 -52.13
CA THR A 80 -17.30 46.95 -52.38
C THR A 80 -17.33 46.06 -51.10
N ILE A 81 -17.24 46.67 -49.90
CA ILE A 81 -17.20 45.90 -48.64
C ILE A 81 -18.63 45.55 -48.25
N ASN A 82 -18.92 44.24 -48.30
CA ASN A 82 -20.20 43.71 -47.84
C ASN A 82 -20.33 43.83 -46.26
N ASN A 83 -21.42 44.47 -45.81
CA ASN A 83 -21.71 44.64 -44.39
C ASN A 83 -21.72 43.32 -43.65
N ASN A 84 -22.14 42.24 -44.28
CA ASN A 84 -22.12 40.89 -43.68
C ASN A 84 -20.70 40.38 -43.42
N PHE A 85 -19.74 40.70 -44.29
CA PHE A 85 -18.34 40.35 -44.13
C PHE A 85 -17.69 41.07 -42.92
N ILE A 86 -18.00 42.36 -42.76
CA ILE A 86 -17.53 43.14 -41.61
C ILE A 86 -18.10 42.56 -40.31
N LEU A 87 -19.39 42.22 -40.26
CA LEU A 87 -20.03 41.61 -39.10
C LEU A 87 -19.45 40.23 -38.78
N GLN A 88 -19.13 39.41 -39.78
CA GLN A 88 -18.45 38.12 -39.55
C GLN A 88 -17.07 38.29 -38.93
N ILE A 89 -16.25 39.21 -39.42
CA ILE A 89 -14.93 39.48 -38.86
C ILE A 89 -15.05 39.96 -37.41
N GLN A 90 -15.97 40.89 -37.11
CA GLN A 90 -16.21 41.35 -35.73
C GLN A 90 -16.65 40.21 -34.82
N PHE A 91 -17.47 39.30 -35.29
CA PHE A 91 -17.91 38.13 -34.56
C PHE A 91 -16.74 37.16 -34.27
N TYR A 92 -15.87 36.88 -35.23
CA TYR A 92 -14.67 36.04 -35.00
C TYR A 92 -13.68 36.71 -34.05
N ILE A 93 -13.48 38.02 -34.12
CA ILE A 93 -12.64 38.77 -33.19
C ILE A 93 -13.22 38.69 -31.75
N LEU A 94 -14.54 38.81 -31.60
CA LEU A 94 -15.22 38.68 -30.31
C LEU A 94 -15.03 37.28 -29.72
N ILE A 95 -15.27 36.24 -30.51
CA ILE A 95 -15.03 34.84 -30.05
C ILE A 95 -13.58 34.64 -29.61
N PHE A 96 -12.63 35.13 -30.40
CA PHE A 96 -11.21 35.01 -30.10
C PHE A 96 -10.83 35.75 -28.81
N THR A 97 -11.40 36.93 -28.55
CA THR A 97 -11.18 37.67 -27.30
C THR A 97 -11.74 36.93 -26.09
N ILE A 98 -12.96 36.40 -26.20
CA ILE A 98 -13.57 35.58 -25.13
C ILE A 98 -12.70 34.36 -24.85
N PHE A 99 -12.21 33.67 -25.86
CA PHE A 99 -11.33 32.52 -25.72
C PHE A 99 -10.02 32.88 -25.00
N ILE A 100 -9.36 33.97 -25.36
CA ILE A 100 -8.15 34.47 -24.67
C ILE A 100 -8.46 34.83 -23.22
N PHE A 101 -9.60 35.47 -22.96
CA PHE A 101 -10.01 35.81 -21.57
C PHE A 101 -10.24 34.56 -20.71
N ILE A 102 -10.84 33.51 -21.27
CA ILE A 102 -11.02 32.23 -20.61
C ILE A 102 -9.65 31.61 -20.29
N LEU A 103 -8.73 31.57 -21.26
CA LEU A 103 -7.37 31.04 -21.04
C LEU A 103 -6.62 31.82 -19.94
N PHE A 104 -6.78 33.15 -19.92
CA PHE A 104 -6.18 33.99 -18.89
C PHE A 104 -6.77 33.75 -17.51
N SER A 105 -8.07 33.62 -17.41
CA SER A 105 -8.74 33.30 -16.15
C SER A 105 -8.29 31.96 -15.59
N ILE A 106 -8.15 30.97 -16.44
CA ILE A 106 -7.59 29.66 -16.11
C ILE A 106 -6.14 29.82 -15.63
N TYR A 107 -5.33 30.60 -16.32
CA TYR A 107 -3.92 30.84 -15.94
C TYR A 107 -3.80 31.54 -14.58
N ILE A 108 -4.60 32.58 -14.31
CA ILE A 108 -4.65 33.26 -12.98
C ILE A 108 -5.07 32.30 -11.88
N PHE A 109 -6.09 31.46 -12.15
CA PHE A 109 -6.52 30.44 -11.20
C PHE A 109 -5.38 29.49 -10.80
N PHE A 110 -4.61 29.01 -11.77
CA PHE A 110 -3.44 28.16 -11.51
C PHE A 110 -2.35 28.89 -10.72
N ILE A 111 -2.05 30.16 -11.03
CA ILE A 111 -1.08 30.96 -10.29
C ILE A 111 -1.50 31.17 -8.84
N LYS A 112 -2.76 31.59 -8.61
CA LYS A 112 -3.30 31.80 -7.25
C LYS A 112 -3.25 30.50 -6.44
N ASN A 113 -3.63 29.37 -7.05
CA ASN A 113 -3.57 28.07 -6.38
C ASN A 113 -2.12 27.65 -6.06
N TYR A 114 -1.17 27.90 -6.97
CA TYR A 114 0.25 27.65 -6.75
C TYR A 114 0.81 28.53 -5.60
N ALA A 115 0.52 29.82 -5.61
CA ALA A 115 0.93 30.76 -4.56
C ALA A 115 0.34 30.37 -3.19
N LYS A 116 -0.95 30.00 -3.14
CA LYS A 116 -1.59 29.50 -1.91
C LYS A 116 -0.84 28.29 -1.35
N LYS A 117 -0.45 27.34 -2.20
CA LYS A 117 0.31 26.17 -1.76
C LYS A 117 1.71 26.51 -1.27
N LEU A 118 2.39 27.49 -1.87
CA LEU A 118 3.69 27.97 -1.37
C LEU A 118 3.56 28.60 0.01
N ASN A 119 2.52 29.41 0.25
CA ASN A 119 2.28 30.01 1.56
C ASN A 119 1.98 28.94 2.62
N LEU A 120 1.19 27.93 2.28
CA LEU A 120 0.92 26.79 3.18
C LEU A 120 2.17 25.94 3.46
N LEU A 121 3.08 25.79 2.49
CA LEU A 121 4.37 25.14 2.73
C LEU A 121 5.27 25.97 3.65
N SER A 122 5.26 27.30 3.50
CA SER A 122 6.00 28.20 4.37
C SER A 122 5.48 28.12 5.82
N SER A 123 4.17 28.15 6.02
CA SER A 123 3.57 27.97 7.35
C SER A 123 3.86 26.61 7.99
N ALA A 124 4.15 25.60 7.17
CA ALA A 124 4.58 24.27 7.61
C ALA A 124 6.10 24.14 7.82
N GLY A 125 6.88 25.24 7.72
CA GLY A 125 8.35 25.23 7.84
C GLY A 125 9.07 24.53 6.70
N LEU A 126 8.48 24.56 5.50
CA LEU A 126 8.99 23.89 4.30
C LEU A 126 9.32 24.89 3.17
N GLU A 127 9.55 26.16 3.50
CA GLU A 127 9.81 27.26 2.56
C GLU A 127 11.10 27.08 1.74
N LYS A 128 12.03 26.28 2.23
CA LYS A 128 13.29 25.95 1.52
C LYS A 128 13.10 25.01 0.34
N TYR A 129 11.88 24.43 0.20
CA TYR A 129 11.60 23.50 -0.90
C TYR A 129 10.78 24.16 -2.01
N LYS A 130 11.12 23.81 -3.26
CA LYS A 130 10.30 24.05 -4.46
C LYS A 130 9.64 22.74 -4.83
N PHE A 131 8.41 22.79 -5.32
CA PHE A 131 7.69 21.58 -5.73
C PHE A 131 7.33 21.58 -7.20
N LYS A 132 7.11 20.38 -7.73
CA LYS A 132 6.62 20.12 -9.08
C LYS A 132 5.66 18.94 -9.07
N TYR A 133 4.52 19.09 -9.75
CA TYR A 133 3.63 17.99 -10.00
C TYR A 133 4.21 17.03 -11.04
N LEU A 134 4.11 15.73 -10.76
CA LEU A 134 4.37 14.64 -11.68
C LEU A 134 3.12 13.77 -11.77
N LYS A 135 3.03 12.88 -12.77
CA LYS A 135 1.84 12.07 -13.05
C LYS A 135 1.26 11.34 -11.82
N ASN A 136 2.12 10.87 -10.91
CA ASN A 136 1.71 10.06 -9.76
C ASN A 136 2.23 10.61 -8.42
N GLY A 137 2.50 11.93 -8.32
CA GLY A 137 3.01 12.50 -7.08
C GLY A 137 3.64 13.87 -7.26
N ILE A 138 4.44 14.25 -6.27
CA ILE A 138 5.05 15.57 -6.19
C ILE A 138 6.55 15.43 -5.97
N LEU A 139 7.32 16.10 -6.81
CA LEU A 139 8.77 16.21 -6.65
C LEU A 139 9.09 17.48 -5.88
N PHE A 140 9.72 17.36 -4.74
CA PHE A 140 10.30 18.45 -3.99
C PHE A 140 11.80 18.58 -4.31
N LYS A 141 12.23 19.80 -4.55
CA LYS A 141 13.64 20.13 -4.74
C LYS A 141 14.05 21.18 -3.71
N ILE A 142 15.20 20.98 -3.10
CA ILE A 142 15.74 21.97 -2.19
C ILE A 142 16.29 23.18 -2.98
N LYS A 143 16.18 24.38 -2.40
CA LYS A 143 16.80 25.58 -2.94
C LYS A 143 18.33 25.46 -2.84
N LYS A 144 19.05 26.15 -3.72
CA LYS A 144 20.51 26.16 -3.73
C LYS A 144 21.03 26.78 -2.41
N GLY A 145 21.98 26.12 -1.77
CA GLY A 145 22.54 26.56 -0.48
C GLY A 145 21.87 25.97 0.76
N GLU A 146 20.79 25.21 0.60
CA GLU A 146 20.08 24.57 1.69
C GLU A 146 20.35 23.07 1.75
N GLU A 147 20.21 22.45 2.92
CA GLU A 147 20.38 21.02 3.12
C GLU A 147 19.06 20.26 3.04
N LEU A 148 19.06 19.14 2.32
CA LEU A 148 17.93 18.23 2.23
C LEU A 148 17.85 17.36 3.48
N LYS A 149 16.77 17.53 4.27
CA LYS A 149 16.49 16.71 5.45
C LYS A 149 15.29 15.82 5.21
N LEU A 150 15.46 14.51 5.38
CA LEU A 150 14.36 13.53 5.25
C LEU A 150 13.33 13.70 6.35
N GLU A 151 13.72 14.22 7.52
CA GLU A 151 12.83 14.51 8.64
C GLU A 151 11.75 15.53 8.28
N ASP A 152 12.01 16.43 7.31
CA ASP A 152 11.03 17.39 6.82
C ASP A 152 9.87 16.71 6.03
N PHE A 153 10.00 15.42 5.73
CA PHE A 153 9.02 14.63 5.00
C PHE A 153 8.50 13.43 5.82
N LYS A 154 8.56 13.54 7.15
CA LYS A 154 8.07 12.53 8.09
C LYS A 154 6.99 13.14 9.00
N ASP A 155 6.27 12.28 9.68
CA ASP A 155 5.31 12.59 10.73
C ASP A 155 4.31 13.73 10.37
N ASN A 156 4.15 14.70 11.23
CA ASN A 156 3.20 15.81 11.06
C ASN A 156 3.50 16.66 9.81
N LYS A 157 4.77 16.84 9.46
CA LYS A 157 5.14 17.60 8.25
C LYS A 157 4.69 16.87 6.98
N LEU A 158 4.82 15.54 6.94
CA LEU A 158 4.30 14.74 5.83
C LEU A 158 2.77 14.80 5.76
N GLN A 159 2.07 14.77 6.90
CA GLN A 159 0.61 14.93 6.94
C GLN A 159 0.18 16.30 6.40
N ASN A 160 0.90 17.36 6.76
CA ASN A 160 0.66 18.69 6.19
C ASN A 160 0.85 18.72 4.67
N ILE A 161 1.91 18.07 4.15
CA ILE A 161 2.13 17.96 2.71
C ILE A 161 0.98 17.19 2.04
N ILE A 162 0.56 16.07 2.61
CA ILE A 162 -0.57 15.27 2.11
C ILE A 162 -1.83 16.14 2.02
N HIS A 163 -2.12 16.93 3.06
CA HIS A 163 -3.26 17.82 3.10
C HIS A 163 -3.15 18.98 2.09
N ILE A 164 -2.00 19.69 2.07
CA ILE A 164 -1.75 20.84 1.17
C ILE A 164 -1.93 20.44 -0.31
N PHE A 165 -1.47 19.25 -0.67
CA PHE A 165 -1.48 18.78 -2.04
C PHE A 165 -2.64 17.84 -2.36
N ASN A 166 -3.53 17.59 -1.39
CA ASN A 166 -4.65 16.66 -1.52
C ASN A 166 -4.17 15.28 -2.04
N LEU A 167 -3.07 14.78 -1.46
CA LEU A 167 -2.55 13.46 -1.78
C LEU A 167 -3.41 12.39 -1.09
N GLN A 168 -3.34 11.18 -1.59
CA GLN A 168 -3.92 10.03 -0.89
C GLN A 168 -3.18 9.83 0.44
N LYS A 169 -3.87 9.25 1.45
CA LYS A 169 -3.24 8.96 2.74
C LYS A 169 -2.04 8.01 2.64
N ASP A 170 -1.96 7.23 1.55
CA ASP A 170 -0.85 6.32 1.29
C ASP A 170 0.12 6.96 0.32
N VAL A 171 1.25 7.34 0.81
CA VAL A 171 2.35 7.92 0.02
C VAL A 171 3.66 7.20 0.31
N VAL A 172 4.51 7.17 -0.70
CA VAL A 172 5.91 6.76 -0.58
C VAL A 172 6.77 7.98 -0.75
N VAL A 173 7.68 8.21 0.20
CA VAL A 173 8.63 9.33 0.18
C VAL A 173 9.98 8.80 -0.25
N LYS A 174 10.37 9.04 -1.50
CA LYS A 174 11.61 8.51 -2.06
C LYS A 174 12.61 9.63 -2.36
N ARG A 175 13.84 9.49 -1.85
CA ARG A 175 14.97 10.34 -2.28
C ARG A 175 15.35 9.97 -3.71
N VAL A 176 15.30 10.94 -4.63
CA VAL A 176 15.58 10.71 -6.07
C VAL A 176 17.02 11.07 -6.39
N LYS A 177 17.51 12.16 -5.81
CA LYS A 177 18.88 12.68 -5.94
C LYS A 177 19.27 13.37 -4.64
N ASN A 178 20.53 13.76 -4.50
CA ASN A 178 21.02 14.45 -3.30
C ASN A 178 20.24 15.73 -2.94
N ASN A 179 19.54 16.32 -3.90
CA ASN A 179 18.80 17.57 -3.73
C ASN A 179 17.29 17.46 -3.98
N SER A 180 16.73 16.26 -4.08
CA SER A 180 15.31 16.10 -4.40
C SER A 180 14.67 14.86 -3.78
N ILE A 181 13.42 15.04 -3.33
CA ILE A 181 12.54 14.00 -2.78
C ILE A 181 11.30 13.92 -3.65
N PHE A 182 10.88 12.72 -3.95
CA PHE A 182 9.63 12.44 -4.63
C PHE A 182 8.64 11.80 -3.66
N ILE A 183 7.49 12.45 -3.49
CA ILE A 183 6.35 11.90 -2.77
C ILE A 183 5.40 11.32 -3.81
N LYS A 184 5.29 9.99 -3.82
CA LYS A 184 4.45 9.26 -4.76
C LYS A 184 3.16 8.81 -4.07
N ASN A 185 2.02 9.05 -4.70
CA ASN A 185 0.79 8.37 -4.31
C ASN A 185 0.90 6.87 -4.58
N VAL A 186 0.58 6.08 -3.57
CA VAL A 186 0.51 4.62 -3.68
C VAL A 186 -0.95 4.23 -3.85
N ASN A 187 -1.32 3.90 -5.06
CA ASN A 187 -2.68 3.48 -5.37
C ASN A 187 -2.69 1.98 -5.70
N PHE A 188 -2.65 1.15 -4.64
CA PHE A 188 -2.91 -0.27 -4.83
C PHE A 188 -4.40 -0.48 -5.09
N LYS A 189 -4.73 -1.13 -6.18
CA LYS A 189 -6.09 -1.61 -6.41
C LYS A 189 -6.41 -2.65 -5.35
N SER A 190 -7.46 -2.45 -4.57
CA SER A 190 -7.99 -3.52 -3.73
C SER A 190 -8.46 -4.66 -4.65
N LYS A 191 -7.99 -5.87 -4.37
CA LYS A 191 -8.29 -7.04 -5.18
C LYS A 191 -8.74 -8.17 -4.27
N ASN A 192 -9.80 -8.85 -4.64
CA ASN A 192 -10.12 -10.15 -4.09
C ASN A 192 -9.29 -11.20 -4.80
N LEU A 193 -8.85 -12.22 -4.08
CA LEU A 193 -8.17 -13.36 -4.68
C LEU A 193 -9.14 -14.14 -5.56
N GLU A 194 -8.74 -14.43 -6.79
CA GLU A 194 -9.47 -15.27 -7.73
C GLU A 194 -8.61 -16.45 -8.17
N LEU A 195 -9.22 -17.57 -8.61
CA LEU A 195 -8.49 -18.74 -9.06
C LEU A 195 -7.54 -18.47 -10.25
N LYS A 196 -7.91 -17.50 -11.11
CA LYS A 196 -7.08 -17.07 -12.25
C LYS A 196 -5.78 -16.39 -11.82
N ASP A 197 -5.73 -15.87 -10.59
CA ASP A 197 -4.54 -15.22 -10.04
C ASP A 197 -3.48 -16.27 -9.62
N LEU A 198 -3.90 -17.52 -9.43
CA LEU A 198 -3.03 -18.61 -8.99
C LEU A 198 -2.46 -19.38 -10.18
N LYS A 199 -1.13 -19.46 -10.25
CA LYS A 199 -0.41 -20.13 -11.34
C LYS A 199 0.27 -21.42 -10.85
N LYS A 200 0.23 -22.49 -11.67
CA LYS A 200 1.01 -23.70 -11.38
C LYS A 200 2.51 -23.38 -11.40
N GLY A 201 3.25 -23.93 -10.44
CA GLY A 201 4.67 -23.69 -10.29
C GLY A 201 5.04 -22.39 -9.55
N PHE A 202 4.06 -21.61 -9.08
CA PHE A 202 4.30 -20.32 -8.43
C PHE A 202 3.48 -20.17 -7.15
N ILE A 203 3.97 -19.34 -6.23
CA ILE A 203 3.18 -18.74 -5.17
C ILE A 203 2.87 -17.28 -5.52
N TYR A 204 1.67 -16.84 -5.19
CA TYR A 204 1.22 -15.48 -5.39
C TYR A 204 1.34 -14.67 -4.09
N LEU A 205 1.93 -13.49 -4.15
CA LEU A 205 2.10 -12.61 -3.00
C LEU A 205 1.11 -11.45 -2.99
N GLY A 206 0.74 -10.96 -4.16
CA GLY A 206 -0.13 -9.79 -4.30
C GLY A 206 0.33 -8.84 -5.39
N ILE A 207 -0.03 -7.57 -5.25
CA ILE A 207 0.24 -6.51 -6.23
C ILE A 207 1.39 -5.65 -5.72
N GLY A 208 2.44 -5.49 -6.51
CA GLY A 208 3.60 -4.67 -6.22
C GLY A 208 3.37 -3.17 -6.42
N LEU A 209 4.37 -2.37 -6.06
CA LEU A 209 4.32 -0.90 -6.15
C LEU A 209 4.08 -0.37 -7.58
N LYS A 210 4.38 -1.17 -8.60
CA LYS A 210 4.13 -0.85 -10.01
C LYS A 210 2.74 -1.27 -10.51
N ASN A 211 1.90 -1.82 -9.63
CA ASN A 211 0.62 -2.46 -9.93
C ASN A 211 0.76 -3.73 -10.80
N ASP A 212 1.89 -4.41 -10.71
CA ASP A 212 2.16 -5.72 -11.27
C ASP A 212 1.93 -6.83 -10.23
N ASP A 213 1.49 -7.98 -10.70
CA ASP A 213 1.32 -9.16 -9.85
C ASP A 213 2.68 -9.77 -9.49
N ILE A 214 2.94 -10.00 -8.21
CA ILE A 214 4.19 -10.55 -7.70
C ILE A 214 4.05 -12.05 -7.47
N TYR A 215 4.87 -12.81 -8.19
CA TYR A 215 4.95 -14.26 -8.12
C TYR A 215 6.36 -14.73 -7.77
N ILE A 216 6.46 -15.80 -6.98
CA ILE A 216 7.72 -16.50 -6.69
C ILE A 216 7.59 -17.93 -7.20
N LYS A 217 8.58 -18.43 -7.92
CA LYS A 217 8.61 -19.83 -8.36
C LYS A 217 8.76 -20.77 -7.16
N LEU A 218 8.11 -21.92 -7.19
CA LEU A 218 8.25 -22.95 -6.17
C LEU A 218 9.69 -23.45 -6.02
N THR A 219 10.46 -23.45 -7.12
CA THR A 219 11.88 -23.82 -7.14
C THR A 219 12.75 -22.83 -6.38
N ASP A 220 12.35 -21.56 -6.34
CA ASP A 220 13.13 -20.45 -5.80
C ASP A 220 12.74 -20.12 -4.34
N LEU A 221 11.87 -20.94 -3.73
CA LEU A 221 11.47 -20.77 -2.34
C LEU A 221 12.68 -20.90 -1.40
N THR A 222 12.74 -19.99 -0.47
CA THR A 222 13.67 -19.98 0.66
C THR A 222 12.93 -20.22 1.97
N HIS A 223 13.54 -19.94 3.12
CA HIS A 223 12.83 -19.82 4.39
C HIS A 223 12.30 -18.39 4.52
N TYR A 224 11.04 -18.27 4.97
CA TYR A 224 10.31 -17.01 5.08
C TYR A 224 10.05 -16.66 6.54
N LEU A 225 10.27 -15.39 6.89
CA LEU A 225 9.83 -14.78 8.13
C LEU A 225 8.71 -13.78 7.83
N ILE A 226 7.55 -13.97 8.44
CA ILE A 226 6.38 -13.11 8.28
C ILE A 226 6.10 -12.43 9.62
N VAL A 227 6.30 -11.12 9.68
CA VAL A 227 6.12 -10.34 10.91
C VAL A 227 5.01 -9.32 10.73
N GLY A 228 4.10 -9.26 11.69
CA GLY A 228 3.03 -8.27 11.71
C GLY A 228 2.21 -8.32 12.97
N GLN A 229 1.83 -7.16 13.49
CA GLN A 229 0.97 -7.06 14.67
C GLN A 229 -0.43 -7.62 14.40
N SER A 230 -1.21 -7.86 15.45
CA SER A 230 -2.61 -8.28 15.33
C SER A 230 -3.40 -7.31 14.46
N GLY A 231 -4.22 -7.84 13.54
CA GLY A 231 -5.01 -7.05 12.60
C GLY A 231 -4.22 -6.47 11.41
N ALA A 232 -2.92 -6.80 11.25
CA ALA A 232 -2.13 -6.41 10.08
C ALA A 232 -2.55 -7.12 8.78
N GLY A 233 -3.27 -8.23 8.87
CA GLY A 233 -3.67 -9.07 7.75
C GLY A 233 -2.82 -10.30 7.53
N LYS A 234 -2.08 -10.73 8.57
CA LYS A 234 -1.19 -11.91 8.54
C LYS A 234 -1.93 -13.17 8.10
N SER A 235 -3.06 -13.51 8.74
CA SER A 235 -3.88 -14.69 8.38
C SER A 235 -4.41 -14.60 6.94
N VAL A 236 -4.78 -13.41 6.46
CA VAL A 236 -5.20 -13.22 5.07
C VAL A 236 -4.06 -13.54 4.10
N LEU A 237 -2.84 -13.05 4.37
CA LEU A 237 -1.66 -13.38 3.56
C LEU A 237 -1.34 -14.87 3.62
N GLN A 238 -1.42 -15.50 4.80
CA GLN A 238 -1.24 -16.94 4.94
C GLN A 238 -2.25 -17.72 4.10
N ASN A 239 -3.53 -17.32 4.09
CA ASN A 239 -4.55 -17.94 3.24
C ASN A 239 -4.25 -17.77 1.74
N VAL A 240 -3.70 -16.62 1.30
CA VAL A 240 -3.23 -16.43 -0.09
C VAL A 240 -2.09 -17.39 -0.45
N LEU A 241 -1.13 -17.53 0.46
CA LEU A 241 -0.01 -18.47 0.29
C LEU A 241 -0.49 -19.93 0.27
N ILE A 242 -1.37 -20.31 1.21
CA ILE A 242 -1.95 -21.65 1.26
C ILE A 242 -2.76 -21.93 -0.02
N ALA A 243 -3.58 -20.97 -0.50
CA ALA A 243 -4.29 -21.13 -1.77
C ALA A 243 -3.32 -21.39 -2.95
N SER A 244 -2.17 -20.72 -2.95
CA SER A 244 -1.12 -20.96 -3.93
C SER A 244 -0.51 -22.36 -3.79
N PHE A 245 -0.32 -22.86 -2.57
CA PHE A 245 0.13 -24.22 -2.31
C PHE A 245 -0.92 -25.26 -2.70
N LEU A 246 -2.20 -25.02 -2.39
CA LEU A 246 -3.30 -25.89 -2.80
C LEU A 246 -3.39 -26.04 -4.33
N LYS A 247 -3.11 -24.97 -5.08
CA LYS A 247 -3.01 -25.03 -6.56
C LYS A 247 -1.89 -25.94 -7.05
N ASN A 248 -0.93 -26.26 -6.19
CA ASN A 248 0.28 -27.03 -6.50
C ASN A 248 0.40 -28.33 -5.67
N LEU A 249 -0.67 -28.81 -5.05
CA LEU A 249 -0.65 -29.99 -4.14
C LEU A 249 -0.07 -31.26 -4.75
N ASP A 250 -0.21 -31.47 -6.06
CA ASP A 250 0.38 -32.62 -6.73
C ASP A 250 1.91 -32.60 -6.67
N ASN A 251 2.51 -31.42 -6.51
CA ASN A 251 3.93 -31.16 -6.62
C ASN A 251 4.61 -30.79 -5.28
N LEU A 252 3.91 -30.85 -4.14
CA LEU A 252 4.47 -30.52 -2.84
C LEU A 252 3.77 -31.28 -1.69
N TYR A 253 4.43 -31.27 -0.51
CA TYR A 253 3.83 -31.64 0.77
C TYR A 253 3.72 -30.40 1.65
N LEU A 254 2.56 -30.20 2.31
CA LEU A 254 2.27 -29.00 3.12
C LEU A 254 1.98 -29.40 4.56
N PHE A 255 2.77 -28.84 5.49
CA PHE A 255 2.56 -28.96 6.92
C PHE A 255 2.13 -27.59 7.48
N LEU A 256 0.98 -27.55 8.13
CA LEU A 256 0.39 -26.35 8.71
C LEU A 256 0.40 -26.49 10.23
N VAL A 257 1.16 -25.64 10.92
CA VAL A 257 1.34 -25.70 12.38
C VAL A 257 0.58 -24.56 13.02
N ASP A 258 -0.45 -24.89 13.78
CA ASP A 258 -1.24 -23.96 14.60
C ASP A 258 -1.39 -24.49 16.02
N LEU A 259 -0.48 -24.07 16.89
CA LEU A 259 -0.47 -24.48 18.29
C LEU A 259 -1.52 -23.76 19.15
N LYS A 260 -2.25 -22.80 18.59
CA LYS A 260 -3.34 -22.08 19.28
C LYS A 260 -4.69 -22.81 19.18
N GLY A 261 -4.66 -24.13 19.04
CA GLY A 261 -5.84 -24.98 18.98
C GLY A 261 -6.31 -25.31 17.57
N GLY A 262 -5.50 -25.08 16.56
CA GLY A 262 -5.74 -25.51 15.18
C GLY A 262 -6.81 -24.72 14.42
N VAL A 263 -7.34 -23.64 15.00
CA VAL A 263 -8.52 -22.92 14.45
C VAL A 263 -8.23 -22.25 13.11
N GLU A 264 -7.01 -21.75 12.92
CA GLU A 264 -6.60 -21.03 11.70
C GLU A 264 -6.48 -21.99 10.51
N PHE A 265 -6.04 -23.24 10.74
CA PHE A 265 -5.74 -24.17 9.64
C PHE A 265 -6.62 -25.43 9.61
N TYR A 266 -7.59 -25.55 10.49
CA TYR A 266 -8.44 -26.75 10.59
C TYR A 266 -9.09 -27.16 9.27
N GLN A 267 -9.56 -26.21 8.48
CA GLN A 267 -10.22 -26.46 7.21
C GLN A 267 -9.35 -27.17 6.17
N TYR A 268 -8.03 -27.16 6.33
CA TYR A 268 -7.08 -27.73 5.37
C TYR A 268 -6.74 -29.20 5.63
N PHE A 269 -7.11 -29.77 6.80
CA PHE A 269 -6.76 -31.14 7.15
C PHE A 269 -7.28 -32.19 6.14
N ARG A 270 -8.33 -31.87 5.42
CA ARG A 270 -9.01 -32.75 4.46
C ARG A 270 -8.27 -32.95 3.15
N PHE A 271 -7.30 -32.10 2.83
CA PHE A 271 -6.57 -32.16 1.57
C PHE A 271 -5.48 -33.22 1.58
N LYS A 272 -5.30 -33.93 0.44
CA LYS A 272 -4.14 -34.82 0.23
C LYS A 272 -2.84 -34.02 0.38
N ASN A 273 -1.78 -34.66 0.84
CA ASN A 273 -0.48 -34.03 1.04
C ASN A 273 -0.48 -32.82 1.99
N VAL A 274 -1.55 -32.61 2.77
CA VAL A 274 -1.64 -31.60 3.82
C VAL A 274 -1.77 -32.27 5.18
N GLU A 275 -0.93 -31.87 6.14
CA GLU A 275 -0.99 -32.28 7.53
C GLU A 275 -1.11 -31.05 8.42
N VAL A 276 -2.09 -31.04 9.33
CA VAL A 276 -2.29 -29.94 10.27
C VAL A 276 -1.81 -30.40 11.66
N VAL A 277 -0.89 -29.64 12.25
CA VAL A 277 -0.24 -29.91 13.51
C VAL A 277 -0.75 -28.92 14.55
N THR A 278 -1.40 -29.44 15.61
CA THR A 278 -2.13 -28.61 16.58
C THR A 278 -1.60 -28.69 18.00
N SER A 279 -0.56 -29.51 18.24
CA SER A 279 0.07 -29.64 19.54
C SER A 279 1.60 -29.62 19.45
N VAL A 280 2.27 -29.23 20.51
CA VAL A 280 3.74 -29.19 20.57
C VAL A 280 4.35 -30.59 20.48
N ASN A 281 3.68 -31.62 21.00
CA ASN A 281 4.13 -33.03 20.89
C ASN A 281 4.12 -33.48 19.42
N ASN A 282 3.06 -33.13 18.66
CA ASN A 282 3.00 -33.42 17.24
C ASN A 282 4.02 -32.60 16.43
N LEU A 283 4.32 -31.35 16.86
CA LEU A 283 5.40 -30.58 16.28
C LEU A 283 6.76 -31.19 16.53
N PHE A 284 7.02 -31.70 17.74
CA PHE A 284 8.25 -32.43 18.06
C PHE A 284 8.43 -33.65 17.15
N ASN A 285 7.36 -34.45 16.99
CA ASN A 285 7.36 -35.61 16.10
C ASN A 285 7.57 -35.20 14.64
N LEU A 286 6.91 -34.12 14.17
CA LEU A 286 7.10 -33.57 12.82
C LEU A 286 8.55 -33.15 12.59
N THR A 287 9.14 -32.38 13.51
CA THR A 287 10.54 -31.91 13.35
C THR A 287 11.52 -33.09 13.30
N THR A 288 11.32 -34.12 14.12
CA THR A 288 12.12 -35.33 14.09
C THR A 288 12.01 -36.06 12.76
N ARG A 289 10.79 -36.19 12.21
CA ARG A 289 10.54 -36.77 10.88
C ARG A 289 11.17 -35.95 9.77
N LEU A 290 11.12 -34.63 9.86
CA LEU A 290 11.73 -33.73 8.87
C LEU A 290 13.26 -33.81 8.87
N ILE A 291 13.91 -34.00 10.01
CA ILE A 291 15.36 -34.28 10.09
C ILE A 291 15.68 -35.56 9.31
N GLN A 292 14.95 -36.64 9.55
CA GLN A 292 15.15 -37.91 8.84
C GLN A 292 14.94 -37.78 7.32
N ILE A 293 13.92 -37.03 6.90
CA ILE A 293 13.68 -36.74 5.46
C ILE A 293 14.85 -35.96 4.89
N MET A 294 15.32 -34.95 5.59
CA MET A 294 16.46 -34.12 5.19
C MET A 294 17.72 -34.99 4.97
N GLU A 295 18.06 -35.83 5.93
CA GLU A 295 19.23 -36.73 5.89
C GLU A 295 19.13 -37.72 4.73
N LYS A 296 17.97 -38.37 4.54
CA LYS A 296 17.72 -39.25 3.41
C LYS A 296 17.88 -38.53 2.06
N ARG A 297 17.36 -37.30 1.95
CA ARG A 297 17.50 -36.50 0.73
C ARG A 297 18.96 -36.11 0.47
N TYR A 298 19.71 -35.74 1.49
CA TYR A 298 21.13 -35.42 1.37
C TYR A 298 21.93 -36.64 0.90
N LYS A 299 21.66 -37.84 1.46
CA LYS A 299 22.28 -39.08 1.00
C LYS A 299 22.01 -39.34 -0.50
N PHE A 300 20.76 -39.23 -0.92
CA PHE A 300 20.37 -39.35 -2.33
C PHE A 300 21.04 -38.31 -3.22
N MET A 301 21.10 -37.06 -2.78
CA MET A 301 21.73 -35.96 -3.51
C MET A 301 23.22 -36.21 -3.71
N LEU A 302 23.89 -36.72 -2.69
CA LEU A 302 25.31 -37.10 -2.75
C LEU A 302 25.52 -38.25 -3.76
N GLU A 303 24.70 -39.29 -3.68
CA GLU A 303 24.76 -40.43 -4.61
C GLU A 303 24.52 -40.03 -6.08
N LYS A 304 23.67 -39.03 -6.30
CA LYS A 304 23.32 -38.50 -7.65
C LYS A 304 24.18 -37.33 -8.11
N GLY A 305 25.08 -36.80 -7.28
CA GLY A 305 25.91 -35.64 -7.62
C GLY A 305 25.12 -34.34 -7.80
N ILE A 306 23.93 -34.22 -7.19
CA ILE A 306 23.10 -33.01 -7.28
C ILE A 306 23.24 -32.13 -6.04
N LYS A 307 23.25 -30.81 -6.26
CA LYS A 307 23.45 -29.83 -5.19
C LYS A 307 22.15 -29.40 -4.50
N ASN A 308 21.02 -29.52 -5.19
CA ASN A 308 19.71 -29.14 -4.68
C ASN A 308 18.69 -30.23 -4.98
N TRP A 309 17.76 -30.43 -4.06
CA TRP A 309 16.66 -31.35 -4.25
C TRP A 309 15.74 -30.91 -5.39
N ASN A 310 15.51 -31.80 -6.34
CA ASN A 310 14.68 -31.56 -7.54
C ASN A 310 13.33 -32.30 -7.51
N GLY A 311 13.03 -33.04 -6.45
CA GLY A 311 11.74 -33.70 -6.27
C GLY A 311 10.72 -32.79 -5.57
N LYS A 312 9.59 -33.36 -5.13
CA LYS A 312 8.54 -32.62 -4.43
C LYS A 312 9.08 -31.91 -3.18
N PRO A 313 8.99 -30.57 -3.07
CA PRO A 313 9.39 -29.87 -1.86
C PRO A 313 8.42 -30.14 -0.71
N VAL A 314 8.91 -29.95 0.48
CA VAL A 314 8.13 -29.88 1.71
C VAL A 314 8.02 -28.43 2.15
N VAL A 315 6.81 -27.96 2.39
CA VAL A 315 6.53 -26.63 2.92
C VAL A 315 5.96 -26.78 4.34
N VAL A 316 6.56 -26.08 5.28
CA VAL A 316 6.10 -26.02 6.68
C VAL A 316 5.70 -24.59 6.97
N MET A 317 4.43 -24.35 7.28
CA MET A 317 3.93 -23.02 7.67
C MET A 317 3.56 -23.02 9.14
N ILE A 318 4.12 -22.10 9.90
CA ILE A 318 3.88 -21.91 11.34
C ILE A 318 3.14 -20.59 11.52
N ASP A 319 1.92 -20.63 12.07
CA ASP A 319 1.07 -19.43 12.25
C ASP A 319 1.64 -18.45 13.26
N GLU A 320 2.12 -18.96 14.39
CA GLU A 320 2.71 -18.13 15.44
C GLU A 320 3.89 -18.84 16.08
N TYR A 321 5.09 -18.39 15.76
CA TYR A 321 6.32 -19.00 16.26
C TYR A 321 6.46 -18.85 17.78
N ALA A 322 6.04 -17.72 18.35
CA ALA A 322 6.11 -17.50 19.80
C ALA A 322 5.33 -18.55 20.60
N SER A 323 4.25 -19.12 20.03
CA SER A 323 3.47 -20.16 20.72
C SER A 323 4.23 -21.48 20.91
N ILE A 324 5.33 -21.70 20.20
CA ILE A 324 6.20 -22.86 20.43
C ILE A 324 6.88 -22.73 21.78
N ALA A 325 7.43 -21.56 22.12
CA ALA A 325 8.05 -21.32 23.42
C ALA A 325 7.01 -21.38 24.55
N ASP A 326 5.81 -20.77 24.33
CA ASP A 326 4.73 -20.77 25.33
C ASP A 326 4.23 -22.18 25.67
N GLN A 327 4.34 -23.15 24.76
CA GLN A 327 3.89 -24.52 24.95
C GLN A 327 5.03 -25.52 25.17
N ALA A 328 6.27 -25.09 25.05
CA ALA A 328 7.43 -25.95 25.23
C ALA A 328 7.49 -26.60 26.65
N ASP A 329 6.86 -25.97 27.64
CA ASP A 329 6.78 -26.50 29.01
C ASP A 329 5.89 -27.75 29.12
N LEU A 330 5.08 -28.05 28.08
CA LEU A 330 4.31 -29.29 28.00
C LEU A 330 5.15 -30.50 27.57
N LEU A 331 6.38 -30.27 27.12
CA LEU A 331 7.35 -31.31 26.77
C LEU A 331 8.30 -31.59 27.94
N GLU A 332 8.81 -32.82 27.99
CA GLU A 332 9.93 -33.14 28.85
C GLU A 332 11.17 -32.30 28.52
N LYS A 333 12.04 -32.09 29.49
CA LYS A 333 13.23 -31.21 29.32
C LYS A 333 14.10 -31.62 28.13
N ASP A 334 14.30 -32.89 27.91
CA ASP A 334 15.13 -33.41 26.81
C ASP A 334 14.43 -33.26 25.45
N GLU A 335 13.12 -33.48 25.38
CA GLU A 335 12.31 -33.28 24.19
C GLU A 335 12.27 -31.80 23.80
N ARG A 336 12.12 -30.90 24.77
CA ARG A 336 12.18 -29.44 24.56
C ARG A 336 13.51 -29.04 23.94
N LYS A 337 14.62 -29.49 24.52
CA LYS A 337 15.97 -29.22 23.98
C LYS A 337 16.14 -29.79 22.58
N LYS A 338 15.63 -31.00 22.35
CA LYS A 338 15.69 -31.65 21.03
C LYS A 338 14.82 -30.95 20.00
N LEU A 339 13.61 -30.48 20.34
CA LEU A 339 12.75 -29.68 19.48
C LEU A 339 13.45 -28.40 19.03
N HIS A 340 14.05 -27.66 19.96
CA HIS A 340 14.80 -26.44 19.65
C HIS A 340 15.98 -26.73 18.71
N ASN A 341 16.76 -27.77 18.98
CA ASN A 341 17.89 -28.19 18.16
C ASN A 341 17.44 -28.64 16.75
N ASN A 342 16.33 -29.38 16.67
CA ASN A 342 15.76 -29.81 15.40
C ASN A 342 15.35 -28.60 14.53
N LEU A 343 14.63 -27.64 15.10
CA LEU A 343 14.24 -26.42 14.39
C LEU A 343 15.46 -25.63 13.92
N LYS A 344 16.46 -25.46 14.79
CA LYS A 344 17.72 -24.78 14.45
C LYS A 344 18.44 -25.50 13.29
N THR A 345 18.56 -26.82 13.35
CA THR A 345 19.21 -27.64 12.32
C THR A 345 18.43 -27.57 10.99
N LEU A 346 17.11 -27.70 11.05
CA LEU A 346 16.25 -27.63 9.87
C LEU A 346 16.37 -26.26 9.19
N LEU A 347 16.26 -25.15 9.91
CA LEU A 347 16.38 -23.83 9.34
C LEU A 347 17.77 -23.57 8.75
N ALA A 348 18.83 -24.10 9.37
CA ALA A 348 20.19 -23.93 8.87
C ALA A 348 20.49 -24.77 7.63
N LYS A 349 19.96 -25.99 7.54
CA LYS A 349 20.41 -26.98 6.55
C LYS A 349 19.36 -27.44 5.55
N SER A 350 18.07 -27.38 5.84
CA SER A 350 17.06 -28.10 5.06
C SER A 350 16.68 -27.45 3.71
N ARG A 351 17.13 -26.21 3.46
CA ARG A 351 16.83 -25.48 2.23
C ARG A 351 17.24 -26.25 0.98
N ALA A 352 18.49 -26.73 0.92
CA ALA A 352 18.99 -27.48 -0.23
C ALA A 352 18.29 -28.84 -0.38
N ALA A 353 17.88 -29.45 0.75
CA ALA A 353 17.09 -30.68 0.77
C ALA A 353 15.60 -30.47 0.40
N GLY A 354 15.21 -29.28 -0.06
CA GLY A 354 13.86 -28.99 -0.52
C GLY A 354 12.81 -28.90 0.59
N ILE A 355 13.20 -28.59 1.82
CA ILE A 355 12.28 -28.32 2.93
C ILE A 355 12.30 -26.82 3.20
N LYS A 356 11.14 -26.16 3.14
CA LYS A 356 10.99 -24.71 3.25
C LYS A 356 10.08 -24.35 4.41
N PHE A 357 10.46 -23.35 5.18
CA PHE A 357 9.69 -22.86 6.32
C PHE A 357 9.11 -21.49 6.04
N PHE A 358 7.84 -21.31 6.37
CA PHE A 358 7.13 -20.03 6.43
C PHE A 358 6.76 -19.78 7.89
N ILE A 359 7.57 -19.01 8.56
CA ILE A 359 7.43 -18.73 10.00
C ILE A 359 6.75 -17.40 10.18
N ALA A 360 5.57 -17.40 10.75
CA ALA A 360 4.86 -16.17 11.09
C ALA A 360 4.92 -15.88 12.59
N THR A 361 4.98 -14.60 12.96
CA THR A 361 4.97 -14.16 14.36
C THR A 361 4.43 -12.73 14.48
N GLN A 362 3.81 -12.44 15.61
CA GLN A 362 3.45 -11.09 16.02
C GLN A 362 4.56 -10.41 16.79
N LYS A 363 5.37 -11.20 17.52
CA LYS A 363 6.50 -10.74 18.33
C LYS A 363 7.81 -11.13 17.64
N ALA A 364 8.46 -10.16 17.01
CA ALA A 364 9.78 -10.35 16.40
C ALA A 364 10.84 -9.60 17.22
N THR A 365 10.90 -9.88 18.53
CA THR A 365 11.98 -9.40 19.38
C THR A 365 13.20 -10.32 19.29
N ALA A 366 14.35 -9.84 19.74
CA ALA A 366 15.57 -10.64 19.79
C ALA A 366 15.40 -11.92 20.63
N ASP A 367 14.61 -11.83 21.70
CA ASP A 367 14.33 -12.94 22.62
C ASP A 367 13.33 -13.95 22.05
N ALA A 368 12.39 -13.49 21.21
CA ALA A 368 11.36 -14.35 20.62
C ALA A 368 11.87 -15.21 19.46
N ILE A 369 12.86 -14.72 18.70
CA ILE A 369 13.50 -15.44 17.60
C ILE A 369 15.01 -15.27 17.71
N ASP A 370 15.69 -16.35 18.06
CA ASP A 370 17.15 -16.43 18.13
C ASP A 370 17.82 -15.84 16.88
N THR A 371 18.91 -15.11 17.06
CA THR A 371 19.68 -14.48 15.97
C THR A 371 20.07 -15.49 14.90
N THR A 372 20.51 -16.69 15.31
CA THR A 372 20.89 -17.75 14.37
C THR A 372 19.72 -18.21 13.51
N LEU A 373 18.50 -18.28 14.09
CA LEU A 373 17.29 -18.64 13.33
C LEU A 373 16.94 -17.52 12.33
N ARG A 374 17.05 -16.24 12.75
CA ARG A 374 16.76 -15.07 11.89
C ARG A 374 17.66 -14.97 10.67
N GLU A 375 18.94 -15.29 10.81
CA GLU A 375 19.91 -15.28 9.72
C GLU A 375 19.59 -16.32 8.64
N ASN A 376 19.00 -17.46 9.03
CA ASN A 376 18.59 -18.50 8.10
C ASN A 376 17.24 -18.20 7.39
N LEU A 377 16.46 -17.24 7.87
CA LEU A 377 15.21 -16.79 7.26
C LEU A 377 15.50 -15.69 6.23
N GLN A 378 15.90 -16.11 5.03
CA GLN A 378 16.44 -15.21 3.99
C GLN A 378 15.39 -14.28 3.40
N THR A 379 14.16 -14.75 3.23
CA THR A 379 13.05 -13.93 2.75
C THR A 379 12.24 -13.41 3.93
N LYS A 380 11.99 -12.13 3.95
CA LYS A 380 11.33 -11.45 5.06
C LYS A 380 10.14 -10.66 4.56
N ILE A 381 9.03 -10.77 5.27
CA ILE A 381 7.78 -10.06 5.03
C ILE A 381 7.47 -9.25 6.29
N LEU A 382 7.52 -7.92 6.16
CA LEU A 382 7.18 -7.00 7.24
C LEU A 382 5.84 -6.34 6.95
N MET A 383 4.83 -6.74 7.70
CA MET A 383 3.50 -6.13 7.67
C MET A 383 3.41 -4.96 8.66
N ARG A 384 2.21 -4.41 8.86
CA ARG A 384 1.99 -3.33 9.81
C ARG A 384 2.53 -3.68 11.21
N THR A 385 3.42 -2.84 11.72
CA THR A 385 3.95 -2.91 13.09
C THR A 385 4.44 -1.55 13.56
N VAL A 386 4.17 -1.22 14.82
CA VAL A 386 4.71 -0.04 15.50
C VAL A 386 6.05 -0.32 16.21
N SER A 387 6.39 -1.60 16.38
CA SER A 387 7.62 -2.02 17.05
C SER A 387 8.84 -1.73 16.18
N ARG A 388 9.71 -0.85 16.65
CA ARG A 388 11.01 -0.56 16.00
C ARG A 388 11.94 -1.76 16.02
N ASP A 389 11.88 -2.58 17.06
CA ASP A 389 12.68 -3.80 17.16
C ASP A 389 12.25 -4.83 16.11
N ALA A 390 10.93 -5.01 15.91
CA ALA A 390 10.42 -5.86 14.85
C ALA A 390 10.86 -5.36 13.46
N GLN A 391 10.84 -4.04 13.22
CA GLN A 391 11.34 -3.45 11.98
C GLN A 391 12.84 -3.73 11.79
N ARG A 392 13.66 -3.52 12.82
CA ARG A 392 15.11 -3.80 12.78
C ARG A 392 15.41 -5.27 12.53
N VAL A 393 14.69 -6.17 13.20
CA VAL A 393 14.85 -7.62 13.06
C VAL A 393 14.56 -8.09 11.63
N VAL A 394 13.54 -7.51 11.00
CA VAL A 394 13.10 -7.97 9.66
C VAL A 394 13.90 -7.32 8.55
N VAL A 395 14.05 -5.99 8.55
CA VAL A 395 14.68 -5.26 7.43
C VAL A 395 16.10 -4.78 7.75
N GLY A 396 16.62 -5.05 8.95
CA GLY A 396 18.02 -4.80 9.31
C GLY A 396 18.34 -3.35 9.72
N GLY A 397 17.61 -2.35 9.25
CA GLY A 397 17.90 -0.96 9.57
C GLY A 397 16.89 0.04 9.01
N LYS A 398 17.13 1.32 9.32
CA LYS A 398 16.30 2.41 8.78
C LYS A 398 16.55 2.64 7.29
N GLU A 399 17.74 2.31 6.79
CA GLU A 399 18.17 2.58 5.41
C GLU A 399 17.22 1.94 4.39
N ILE A 400 16.80 0.70 4.61
CA ILE A 400 15.87 -0.02 3.72
C ILE A 400 14.49 0.63 3.74
N LEU A 401 13.99 1.04 4.92
CA LEU A 401 12.72 1.74 5.05
C LEU A 401 12.77 3.12 4.37
N GLU A 402 13.89 3.81 4.50
CA GLU A 402 14.12 5.10 3.86
C GLU A 402 14.28 4.97 2.34
N GLU A 403 14.90 3.89 1.86
CA GLU A 403 15.00 3.59 0.43
C GLU A 403 13.63 3.37 -0.20
N LEU A 404 12.74 2.62 0.47
CA LEU A 404 11.36 2.45 0.06
C LEU A 404 10.51 3.70 0.32
N GLY A 405 10.91 4.55 1.27
CA GLY A 405 10.17 5.73 1.69
C GLY A 405 8.85 5.41 2.37
N VAL A 406 8.82 4.37 3.18
CA VAL A 406 7.61 3.88 3.85
C VAL A 406 7.82 3.74 5.35
N GLU A 407 6.72 3.84 6.10
CA GLU A 407 6.68 3.59 7.54
C GLU A 407 5.71 2.44 7.83
N PRO A 408 6.20 1.29 8.34
CA PRO A 408 5.36 0.10 8.57
C PRO A 408 4.20 0.34 9.53
N ALA A 409 4.31 1.28 10.48
CA ALA A 409 3.23 1.65 11.39
C ALA A 409 1.96 2.13 10.66
N ASN A 410 2.14 2.75 9.48
CA ASN A 410 1.08 3.34 8.68
C ASN A 410 0.50 2.40 7.61
N PHE A 411 0.95 1.15 7.56
CA PHE A 411 0.47 0.21 6.55
C PHE A 411 -1.01 -0.12 6.71
N LYS A 412 -1.72 -0.15 5.59
CA LYS A 412 -3.08 -0.69 5.51
C LYS A 412 -3.03 -2.21 5.73
N LYS A 413 -4.18 -2.77 6.10
CA LYS A 413 -4.35 -4.21 6.27
C LYS A 413 -3.94 -4.96 5.00
N GLY A 414 -3.11 -5.99 5.14
CA GLY A 414 -2.58 -6.79 4.02
C GLY A 414 -1.44 -6.13 3.24
N ARG A 415 -0.95 -4.95 3.65
CA ARG A 415 0.24 -4.33 3.07
C ARG A 415 1.50 -4.77 3.78
N PHE A 416 2.56 -5.03 3.02
CA PHE A 416 3.84 -5.47 3.57
C PHE A 416 5.02 -5.08 2.69
N ILE A 417 6.19 -5.02 3.30
CA ILE A 417 7.49 -5.01 2.62
C ILE A 417 7.87 -6.45 2.35
N PHE A 418 8.13 -6.77 1.10
CA PHE A 418 8.76 -8.01 0.69
C PHE A 418 10.26 -7.76 0.50
N TYR A 419 11.07 -8.44 1.27
CA TYR A 419 12.53 -8.31 1.27
C TYR A 419 13.18 -9.67 1.09
N SER A 420 13.99 -9.79 0.05
CA SER A 420 14.84 -10.95 -0.22
C SER A 420 16.14 -10.46 -0.86
N ASP A 421 17.14 -11.35 -1.00
CA ASP A 421 18.42 -11.00 -1.63
C ASP A 421 18.28 -10.42 -3.05
N ALA A 422 17.20 -10.78 -3.75
CA ALA A 422 16.96 -10.38 -5.14
C ALA A 422 15.92 -9.26 -5.29
N VAL A 423 15.01 -9.08 -4.33
CA VAL A 423 13.83 -8.22 -4.48
C VAL A 423 13.55 -7.47 -3.20
N LEU A 424 13.37 -6.15 -3.35
CA LEU A 424 12.83 -5.28 -2.32
C LEU A 424 11.63 -4.55 -2.91
N ASP A 425 10.42 -4.83 -2.44
CA ASP A 425 9.21 -4.19 -2.94
C ASP A 425 8.17 -3.97 -1.83
N LEU A 426 7.28 -3.01 -2.05
CA LEU A 426 6.08 -2.81 -1.26
C LEU A 426 4.92 -3.51 -1.97
N VAL A 427 4.30 -4.45 -1.27
CA VAL A 427 3.27 -5.33 -1.85
C VAL A 427 1.96 -5.19 -1.08
N GLN A 428 0.85 -5.23 -1.79
CA GLN A 428 -0.50 -5.34 -1.23
C GLN A 428 -1.03 -6.74 -1.50
N SER A 429 -1.24 -7.54 -0.44
CA SER A 429 -1.92 -8.83 -0.54
C SER A 429 -3.37 -8.63 -0.99
N PRO A 430 -3.89 -9.48 -1.87
CA PRO A 430 -5.33 -9.52 -2.14
C PRO A 430 -6.09 -9.97 -0.88
N PHE A 431 -7.35 -9.64 -0.82
CA PHE A 431 -8.24 -10.20 0.21
C PHE A 431 -8.59 -11.64 -0.17
N CYS A 432 -8.27 -12.58 0.69
CA CYS A 432 -8.66 -13.98 0.57
C CYS A 432 -9.82 -14.26 1.54
N LYS A 433 -10.95 -14.74 1.02
CA LYS A 433 -12.09 -15.17 1.84
C LYS A 433 -11.71 -16.43 2.61
N ASP A 434 -12.26 -16.58 3.80
CA ASP A 434 -11.97 -17.74 4.67
C ASP A 434 -12.41 -19.07 4.05
N ASP A 435 -13.39 -19.04 3.17
CA ASP A 435 -13.90 -20.22 2.46
C ASP A 435 -13.30 -20.43 1.06
N PHE A 436 -12.28 -19.65 0.68
CA PHE A 436 -11.64 -19.73 -0.65
C PHE A 436 -11.06 -21.13 -0.94
N TYR A 437 -10.64 -21.86 0.09
CA TYR A 437 -10.12 -23.23 -0.04
C TYR A 437 -11.12 -24.20 -0.70
N LYS A 438 -12.44 -23.94 -0.59
CA LYS A 438 -13.48 -24.77 -1.22
C LYS A 438 -13.32 -24.88 -2.75
N ASN A 439 -12.70 -23.90 -3.39
CA ASN A 439 -12.39 -23.96 -4.83
C ASN A 439 -11.43 -25.08 -5.21
N PHE A 440 -10.79 -25.73 -4.23
CA PHE A 440 -9.85 -26.83 -4.44
C PHE A 440 -10.42 -28.18 -3.96
N GLU A 441 -11.65 -28.23 -3.47
CA GLU A 441 -12.33 -29.43 -3.01
C GLU A 441 -12.86 -30.24 -4.20
N ASN A 442 -11.96 -30.92 -4.90
CA ASN A 442 -12.27 -31.94 -5.90
C ASN A 442 -11.80 -33.32 -5.39
N GLU A 443 -12.30 -34.41 -6.01
CA GLU A 443 -11.96 -35.78 -5.59
C GLU A 443 -10.47 -36.07 -5.63
N ASP A 444 -9.75 -35.45 -6.58
CA ASP A 444 -8.30 -35.63 -6.73
C ASP A 444 -7.51 -34.98 -5.59
N ASN A 445 -8.01 -33.92 -5.02
CA ASN A 445 -7.34 -33.16 -3.96
C ASN A 445 -7.74 -33.60 -2.54
N LEU A 446 -8.88 -34.27 -2.38
CA LEU A 446 -9.34 -34.70 -1.07
C LEU A 446 -8.76 -36.06 -0.66
N LYS A 447 -8.52 -36.24 0.62
CA LYS A 447 -8.18 -37.55 1.19
C LYS A 447 -9.36 -38.51 0.99
N ASN A 448 -9.10 -39.64 0.32
CA ASN A 448 -10.10 -40.68 0.22
C ASN A 448 -10.32 -41.28 1.61
N LYS A 449 -11.49 -41.02 2.23
CA LYS A 449 -11.80 -41.48 3.58
C LYS A 449 -11.56 -42.99 3.76
N LYS A 450 -11.96 -43.82 2.78
CA LYS A 450 -11.74 -45.27 2.84
C LYS A 450 -10.27 -45.67 2.84
N ALA A 451 -9.44 -45.15 1.94
CA ALA A 451 -8.03 -45.54 1.85
C ALA A 451 -7.19 -45.06 3.05
N TYR A 452 -7.63 -44.01 3.76
CA TYR A 452 -6.95 -43.54 4.96
C TYR A 452 -7.23 -44.44 6.16
N PHE A 453 -8.44 -44.98 6.27
CA PHE A 453 -8.81 -45.92 7.33
C PHE A 453 -8.27 -47.32 7.04
N GLU A 454 -8.35 -47.83 5.80
CA GLU A 454 -7.83 -49.15 5.41
C GLU A 454 -6.29 -49.27 5.55
N LYS A 455 -5.51 -48.20 5.32
CA LYS A 455 -4.07 -48.23 5.54
C LYS A 455 -3.69 -48.20 7.02
N LYS A 456 -4.55 -47.64 7.87
CA LYS A 456 -4.35 -47.57 9.31
C LYS A 456 -4.80 -48.88 10.01
N ASP A 457 -5.81 -49.52 9.46
CA ASP A 457 -6.27 -50.82 9.97
C ASP A 457 -5.24 -51.94 9.78
N ASN A 458 -4.42 -51.87 8.71
CA ASN A 458 -3.30 -52.78 8.50
C ASN A 458 -2.04 -52.47 9.34
N GLU A 459 -1.95 -51.29 9.94
CA GLU A 459 -0.85 -50.90 10.87
C GLU A 459 -1.25 -50.99 12.35
N VAL A 460 -2.52 -51.34 12.66
CA VAL A 460 -3.13 -51.25 13.98
C VAL A 460 -3.67 -52.61 14.49
N GLU A 461 -3.07 -53.71 14.13
CA GLU A 461 -3.29 -54.94 14.92
C GLU A 461 -2.72 -54.90 16.33
N GLU A 462 -2.05 -53.79 16.70
CA GLU A 462 -1.46 -53.60 18.05
C GLU A 462 -2.09 -52.53 18.97
N SER A 463 -3.25 -51.93 18.66
CA SER A 463 -3.77 -50.97 19.65
C SER A 463 -5.30 -50.90 19.73
N LYS A 464 -5.81 -51.49 20.83
CA LYS A 464 -7.15 -51.23 21.42
C LYS A 464 -7.43 -49.77 21.83
N LYS A 465 -6.85 -48.78 21.08
CA LYS A 465 -6.97 -47.36 21.37
C LYS A 465 -7.94 -46.59 20.45
N PHE A 466 -8.60 -47.23 19.52
CA PHE A 466 -9.37 -46.55 18.43
C PHE A 466 -10.82 -46.24 18.75
N GLU A 467 -11.48 -46.90 19.70
CA GLU A 467 -12.78 -46.43 20.21
C GLU A 467 -12.70 -45.06 20.91
N ILE A 468 -11.50 -44.63 21.29
CA ILE A 468 -11.25 -43.34 21.92
C ILE A 468 -11.19 -42.18 20.91
N ILE A 469 -10.94 -42.45 19.62
CA ILE A 469 -10.74 -41.38 18.59
C ILE A 469 -12.06 -40.94 18.00
N GLU A 470 -13.02 -41.82 17.75
CA GLU A 470 -14.38 -41.43 17.35
C GLU A 470 -15.10 -40.63 18.47
N GLN A 471 -14.85 -41.00 19.73
CA GLN A 471 -15.29 -40.20 20.88
C GLN A 471 -14.50 -38.86 21.01
N LYS A 472 -13.24 -38.78 20.55
CA LYS A 472 -12.47 -37.54 20.55
C LYS A 472 -12.89 -36.57 19.42
N ASP A 473 -13.26 -37.05 18.24
CA ASP A 473 -13.76 -36.19 17.17
C ASP A 473 -15.11 -35.55 17.54
N ASN A 474 -16.02 -36.34 18.14
CA ASN A 474 -17.25 -35.79 18.71
C ASN A 474 -16.99 -34.84 19.89
N LYS A 475 -15.96 -35.10 20.72
CA LYS A 475 -15.54 -34.17 21.79
C LYS A 475 -14.88 -32.91 21.23
N LEU A 476 -14.13 -33.01 20.12
CA LEU A 476 -13.49 -31.87 19.49
C LEU A 476 -14.53 -30.96 18.81
N ASP A 477 -15.50 -31.53 18.10
CA ASP A 477 -16.61 -30.77 17.54
C ASP A 477 -17.47 -30.10 18.62
N LEU A 478 -17.74 -30.79 19.70
CA LEU A 478 -18.40 -30.23 20.88
C LEU A 478 -17.57 -29.13 21.56
N PHE A 479 -16.25 -29.32 21.63
CA PHE A 479 -15.31 -28.34 22.18
C PHE A 479 -15.22 -27.08 21.28
N ILE A 480 -15.19 -27.26 19.97
CA ILE A 480 -15.19 -26.16 18.98
C ILE A 480 -16.53 -25.40 19.03
N ALA A 481 -17.66 -26.11 19.12
CA ALA A 481 -18.98 -25.51 19.27
C ALA A 481 -19.07 -24.70 20.58
N LYS A 482 -18.62 -25.26 21.69
CA LYS A 482 -18.60 -24.63 23.00
C LYS A 482 -17.68 -23.39 23.04
N ARG A 483 -16.54 -23.46 22.34
CA ARG A 483 -15.59 -22.34 22.21
C ARG A 483 -16.13 -21.22 21.31
N LYS A 484 -16.82 -21.55 20.22
CA LYS A 484 -17.56 -20.55 19.39
C LYS A 484 -18.64 -19.84 20.19
N GLU A 485 -19.35 -20.57 21.07
CA GLU A 485 -20.36 -19.99 21.95
C GLU A 485 -19.72 -19.08 23.02
N LEU A 486 -18.60 -19.50 23.64
CA LEU A 486 -17.85 -18.69 24.58
C LEU A 486 -17.29 -17.42 23.92
N TYR A 487 -16.81 -17.53 22.68
CA TYR A 487 -16.32 -16.37 21.92
C TYR A 487 -17.45 -15.39 21.61
N LYS A 488 -18.64 -15.90 21.22
CA LYS A 488 -19.84 -15.05 21.05
C LYS A 488 -20.25 -14.36 22.37
N LYS A 489 -20.19 -15.07 23.48
CA LYS A 489 -20.46 -14.51 24.83
C LYS A 489 -19.44 -13.46 25.21
N ALA A 490 -18.14 -13.70 24.98
CA ALA A 490 -17.07 -12.76 25.27
C ALA A 490 -17.17 -11.49 24.39
N THR A 491 -17.49 -11.64 23.11
CA THR A 491 -17.71 -10.51 22.20
C THR A 491 -18.92 -9.67 22.62
N LYS A 492 -19.99 -10.32 23.06
CA LYS A 492 -21.21 -9.66 23.57
C LYS A 492 -20.95 -8.88 24.86
N LEU A 493 -20.14 -9.44 25.78
CA LEU A 493 -19.69 -8.77 27.00
C LEU A 493 -18.79 -7.57 26.71
N ARG A 494 -17.81 -7.75 25.82
CA ARG A 494 -16.92 -6.67 25.38
C ARG A 494 -17.68 -5.50 24.73
N ASN A 495 -18.67 -5.82 23.89
CA ASN A 495 -19.52 -4.79 23.28
C ASN A 495 -20.38 -4.06 24.33
N LYS A 496 -20.89 -4.76 25.35
CA LYS A 496 -21.59 -4.12 26.48
C LYS A 496 -20.67 -3.18 27.27
N GLU A 497 -19.43 -3.57 27.52
CA GLU A 497 -18.43 -2.72 28.20
C GLU A 497 -18.07 -1.48 27.36
N ILE A 498 -17.89 -1.64 26.06
CA ILE A 498 -17.66 -0.55 25.13
C ILE A 498 -18.84 0.43 25.15
N GLN A 499 -20.08 -0.08 25.09
CA GLN A 499 -21.28 0.75 25.16
C GLN A 499 -21.40 1.48 26.50
N LYS A 500 -21.01 0.83 27.62
CA LYS A 500 -20.98 1.46 28.94
C LYS A 500 -19.95 2.62 28.98
N LYS A 501 -18.76 2.39 28.42
CA LYS A 501 -17.72 3.44 28.34
C LYS A 501 -18.14 4.61 27.44
N LEU A 502 -18.79 4.31 26.30
CA LEU A 502 -19.33 5.36 25.41
C LEU A 502 -20.41 6.21 26.08
N ARG A 503 -21.29 5.61 26.90
CA ARG A 503 -22.29 6.36 27.68
C ARG A 503 -21.64 7.27 28.71
N LEU A 504 -20.58 6.80 29.39
CA LEU A 504 -19.83 7.61 30.36
C LEU A 504 -19.10 8.78 29.69
N ILE A 505 -18.53 8.56 28.50
CA ILE A 505 -17.89 9.64 27.72
C ILE A 505 -18.92 10.68 27.29
N LYS A 506 -20.10 10.25 26.78
CA LYS A 506 -21.17 11.18 26.43
C LYS A 506 -21.65 12.01 27.62
N LYS A 507 -21.84 11.35 28.78
CA LYS A 507 -22.22 12.06 29.99
C LYS A 507 -21.20 13.12 30.41
N ARG A 508 -19.91 12.81 30.37
CA ARG A 508 -18.84 13.81 30.65
C ARG A 508 -18.82 14.95 29.64
N GLN A 509 -19.07 14.68 28.37
CA GLN A 509 -19.16 15.72 27.35
C GLN A 509 -20.36 16.64 27.53
N GLU A 510 -21.48 16.12 28.07
CA GLU A 510 -22.65 16.92 28.42
C GLU A 510 -22.37 17.76 29.66
N GLU A 511 -21.75 17.21 30.72
CA GLU A 511 -21.32 17.93 31.92
C GLU A 511 -20.30 19.06 31.58
N GLU A 512 -19.31 18.79 30.72
CA GLU A 512 -18.36 19.81 30.24
C GLU A 512 -19.04 20.92 29.43
N LYS A 513 -20.05 20.62 28.61
CA LYS A 513 -20.84 21.64 27.89
C LYS A 513 -21.65 22.51 28.82
N GLU A 514 -22.22 21.94 29.87
CA GLU A 514 -23.00 22.67 30.86
C GLU A 514 -22.11 23.61 31.66
N THR A 515 -20.92 23.15 32.11
CA THR A 515 -19.91 23.99 32.77
C THR A 515 -19.39 25.11 31.87
N CYS A 516 -19.15 24.82 30.56
CA CYS A 516 -18.77 25.87 29.61
C CYS A 516 -19.86 26.92 29.42
N LYS A 517 -21.16 26.52 29.50
CA LYS A 517 -22.28 27.44 29.39
C LYS A 517 -22.38 28.34 30.61
N GLU A 518 -22.23 27.78 31.82
CA GLU A 518 -22.20 28.55 33.08
C GLU A 518 -21.06 29.58 33.09
N ILE A 519 -19.84 29.18 32.65
CA ILE A 519 -18.70 30.11 32.53
C ILE A 519 -18.99 31.25 31.52
N LEU A 520 -19.64 30.92 30.39
CA LEU A 520 -19.99 31.95 29.39
C LEU A 520 -21.08 32.90 29.89
N GLU A 521 -22.04 32.43 30.69
CA GLU A 521 -23.07 33.26 31.33
C GLU A 521 -22.42 34.18 32.39
N GLU A 522 -21.51 33.65 33.21
CA GLU A 522 -20.77 34.44 34.21
C GLU A 522 -19.86 35.50 33.55
N LEU A 523 -19.22 35.20 32.43
CA LEU A 523 -18.46 36.15 31.64
C LEU A 523 -19.35 37.24 30.99
N ALA A 524 -20.55 36.86 30.54
CA ALA A 524 -21.51 37.82 29.98
C ALA A 524 -22.03 38.81 31.04
N ASP A 525 -22.33 38.31 32.25
CA ASP A 525 -22.74 39.15 33.39
C ASP A 525 -21.62 40.09 33.85
N ASN A 526 -20.39 39.62 33.91
CA ASN A 526 -19.22 40.44 34.22
C ASN A 526 -18.96 41.53 33.16
N LEU A 527 -19.19 41.24 31.88
CA LEU A 527 -19.08 42.20 30.77
C LEU A 527 -20.22 43.22 30.78
N SER A 528 -21.44 42.86 31.23
CA SER A 528 -22.56 43.77 31.37
C SER A 528 -22.33 44.75 32.52
N ASN A 529 -21.78 44.26 33.64
CA ASN A 529 -21.44 45.09 34.81
C ASN A 529 -20.24 46.02 34.55
N ALA A 530 -19.30 45.66 33.68
CA ALA A 530 -18.17 46.52 33.28
C ALA A 530 -18.57 47.63 32.29
N LYS A 531 -19.75 47.58 31.68
CA LYS A 531 -20.29 48.65 30.82
C LYS A 531 -21.17 49.67 31.58
N SER A 532 -21.40 49.45 32.87
CA SER A 532 -22.20 50.33 33.74
C SER A 532 -21.36 51.18 34.71
N VAL A 533 -20.04 51.15 34.61
CA VAL A 533 -19.06 52.03 35.22
C VAL A 533 -18.38 52.86 34.13
#